data_ea5cf11be9bfaeb2614add78ec450fb5
#
_entry.id   ea5cf11be9bfaeb2614add78ec450fb5
#
_cell.length_a   1.000
_cell.length_b   1.000
_cell.length_c   1.000
_cell.angle_alpha   90.00
_cell.angle_beta   90.00
_cell.angle_gamma   90.00
#
_symmetry.space_group_name_H-M   'P 1'
#
loop_
_entity.id
_entity.type
_entity.pdbx_description
1 polymer ?
#
loop_
_entity_poly.entity_id
_entity_poly.type
_entity_poly.pdbx_seq_one_letter_code
_entity_poly.pdbx_strand_id
1 'polypeptide(L)'
;AYHRLKGSEWDPWEWALMARPRCRLVASRDGITARGLVRHGVAALAPGNPMMDGLVGEPLPASLQGYRRLVLLAGSRLPEARGNFARLLDGLLAWSDGSWDDSPVLLLAPGGSKPTSEELAPMLRWRDFEPAEPPAGSGAAAAWRRRGLLLLLGPGRFTPWASWGEVGLATAGTATEQLVGLGIPALSLPGPGPQFKLGFAQRQSRLLGGAVQVCRTQGQLAAALQQLLVDPIRRQQLGAIGQRHMGLPGGSEALAALVEQRLLT
;
A
#
# COMPACT_ATOMS: atom_id res chain seq x y z
N ALA A 1 -15.14 16.47 3.17
CA ALA A 1 -15.55 17.63 4.01
C ALA A 1 -16.15 17.16 5.35
N TYR A 2 -17.16 16.27 5.34
CA TYR A 2 -17.89 15.83 6.55
C TYR A 2 -16.97 15.26 7.65
N HIS A 3 -16.10 14.30 7.33
CA HIS A 3 -15.17 13.71 8.32
C HIS A 3 -14.10 14.70 8.83
N ARG A 4 -13.73 15.71 8.05
CA ARG A 4 -12.86 16.79 8.52
C ARG A 4 -13.54 17.68 9.55
N LEU A 5 -14.82 17.99 9.33
CA LEU A 5 -15.60 18.83 10.23
C LEU A 5 -15.88 18.14 11.56
N LYS A 6 -16.18 16.86 11.56
CA LYS A 6 -16.44 16.11 12.79
C LYS A 6 -15.17 15.62 13.52
N GLY A 7 -13.99 15.76 12.92
CA GLY A 7 -12.71 15.39 13.54
C GLY A 7 -12.50 13.89 13.79
N SER A 8 -13.31 13.03 13.16
CA SER A 8 -13.25 11.58 13.33
C SER A 8 -13.75 10.85 12.08
N GLU A 9 -13.27 9.64 11.85
CA GLU A 9 -13.80 8.71 10.83
C GLU A 9 -15.11 8.04 11.28
N TRP A 10 -15.41 8.07 12.58
CA TRP A 10 -16.60 7.47 13.20
C TRP A 10 -17.78 8.42 13.20
N ASP A 11 -18.98 7.88 13.08
CA ASP A 11 -20.21 8.66 13.20
C ASP A 11 -20.61 8.88 14.66
N PRO A 12 -21.40 9.94 14.98
CA PRO A 12 -21.81 10.24 16.36
C PRO A 12 -22.51 9.09 17.09
N TRP A 13 -23.31 8.29 16.38
CA TRP A 13 -23.96 7.12 16.95
C TRP A 13 -22.97 5.98 17.28
N GLU A 14 -21.87 5.86 16.51
CA GLU A 14 -20.79 4.91 16.79
C GLU A 14 -20.04 5.30 18.07
N TRP A 15 -19.74 6.59 18.27
CA TRP A 15 -19.16 7.05 19.54
C TRP A 15 -20.08 6.76 20.72
N ALA A 16 -21.40 7.01 20.56
CA ALA A 16 -22.38 6.77 21.62
C ALA A 16 -22.46 5.27 21.97
N LEU A 17 -22.27 4.38 21.02
CA LEU A 17 -22.21 2.93 21.26
C LEU A 17 -20.91 2.54 21.96
N MET A 18 -19.77 3.03 21.48
CA MET A 18 -18.45 2.74 22.04
C MET A 18 -18.23 3.35 23.43
N ALA A 19 -18.92 4.45 23.76
CA ALA A 19 -18.87 5.10 25.08
C ALA A 19 -19.77 4.43 26.15
N ARG A 20 -20.55 3.40 25.79
CA ARG A 20 -21.41 2.71 26.77
C ARG A 20 -20.58 1.91 27.78
N PRO A 21 -21.05 1.78 29.03
CA PRO A 21 -20.34 1.03 30.09
C PRO A 21 -20.02 -0.44 29.75
N ARG A 22 -20.79 -1.04 28.83
CA ARG A 22 -20.55 -2.41 28.35
C ARG A 22 -19.32 -2.50 27.41
N CYS A 23 -18.95 -1.41 26.73
CA CYS A 23 -17.72 -1.32 25.95
C CYS A 23 -16.59 -0.88 26.87
N ARG A 24 -15.86 -1.81 27.44
CA ARG A 24 -14.81 -1.51 28.43
C ARG A 24 -13.60 -0.81 27.82
N LEU A 25 -13.30 -1.10 26.56
CA LEU A 25 -12.14 -0.54 25.87
C LEU A 25 -12.28 -0.71 24.36
N VAL A 26 -11.80 0.30 23.61
CA VAL A 26 -11.60 0.23 22.15
C VAL A 26 -10.10 0.22 21.86
N ALA A 27 -9.58 -0.87 21.38
CA ALA A 27 -8.21 -0.96 20.87
C ALA A 27 -8.19 -0.53 19.42
N SER A 28 -7.49 0.56 19.12
CA SER A 28 -7.32 1.08 17.76
C SER A 28 -5.90 0.83 17.25
N ARG A 29 -5.73 0.79 15.94
CA ARG A 29 -4.44 0.49 15.30
C ARG A 29 -3.37 1.56 15.51
N ASP A 30 -3.78 2.82 15.74
CA ASP A 30 -2.86 3.95 15.85
C ASP A 30 -3.30 4.96 16.91
N GLY A 31 -2.32 5.71 17.44
CA GLY A 31 -2.54 6.69 18.49
C GLY A 31 -3.34 7.92 18.07
N ILE A 32 -3.45 8.23 16.77
CA ILE A 32 -4.25 9.35 16.27
C ILE A 32 -5.74 9.00 16.40
N THR A 33 -6.10 7.78 15.96
CA THR A 33 -7.45 7.23 16.10
C THR A 33 -7.85 7.11 17.57
N ALA A 34 -6.98 6.56 18.43
CA ALA A 34 -7.23 6.46 19.88
C ALA A 34 -7.53 7.81 20.50
N ARG A 35 -6.69 8.83 20.26
CA ARG A 35 -6.92 10.19 20.77
C ARG A 35 -8.20 10.81 20.24
N GLY A 36 -8.56 10.52 18.98
CA GLY A 36 -9.84 10.96 18.41
C GLY A 36 -11.03 10.41 19.17
N LEU A 37 -11.02 9.10 19.47
CA LEU A 37 -12.08 8.42 20.24
C LEU A 37 -12.16 8.93 21.69
N VAL A 38 -11.02 9.10 22.37
CA VAL A 38 -10.96 9.64 23.74
C VAL A 38 -11.60 11.04 23.84
N ARG A 39 -11.40 11.92 22.85
CA ARG A 39 -12.05 13.24 22.80
C ARG A 39 -13.58 13.17 22.74
N HIS A 40 -14.13 12.05 22.33
CA HIS A 40 -15.57 11.77 22.27
C HIS A 40 -16.07 10.91 23.44
N GLY A 41 -15.28 10.82 24.52
CA GLY A 41 -15.65 10.08 25.73
C GLY A 41 -15.55 8.56 25.64
N VAL A 42 -14.89 8.04 24.60
CA VAL A 42 -14.67 6.59 24.43
C VAL A 42 -13.37 6.20 25.14
N ALA A 43 -13.43 5.15 25.96
CA ALA A 43 -12.22 4.52 26.51
C ALA A 43 -11.46 3.85 25.36
N ALA A 44 -10.38 4.48 24.88
CA ALA A 44 -9.62 3.99 23.74
C ALA A 44 -8.10 4.09 23.95
N LEU A 45 -7.38 3.13 23.39
CA LEU A 45 -5.92 3.14 23.34
C LEU A 45 -5.41 2.53 22.03
N ALA A 46 -4.13 2.69 21.75
CA ALA A 46 -3.46 2.10 20.59
C ALA A 46 -2.31 1.21 21.08
N PRO A 47 -2.55 -0.09 21.26
CA PRO A 47 -1.55 -1.02 21.76
C PRO A 47 -0.45 -1.32 20.73
N GLY A 48 -0.73 -1.11 19.46
CA GLY A 48 0.06 -1.45 18.30
C GLY A 48 -0.86 -1.90 17.17
N ASN A 49 -0.28 -2.16 16.00
CA ASN A 49 -1.07 -2.54 14.82
C ASN A 49 -0.73 -3.97 14.36
N PRO A 50 -1.62 -4.95 14.57
CA PRO A 50 -1.41 -6.33 14.12
C PRO A 50 -1.14 -6.47 12.62
N MET A 51 -1.60 -5.51 11.81
CA MET A 51 -1.33 -5.50 10.36
C MET A 51 0.16 -5.30 10.03
N MET A 52 0.94 -4.79 10.98
CA MET A 52 2.38 -4.56 10.81
C MET A 52 3.22 -5.72 11.36
N ASP A 53 2.59 -6.70 12.02
CA ASP A 53 3.29 -7.84 12.57
C ASP A 53 3.74 -8.79 11.46
N GLY A 54 4.92 -9.39 11.63
CA GLY A 54 5.46 -10.37 10.67
C GLY A 54 5.91 -9.79 9.32
N LEU A 55 5.94 -8.47 9.15
CA LEU A 55 6.46 -7.81 7.95
C LEU A 55 8.00 -7.72 8.03
N VAL A 56 8.65 -8.86 8.03
CA VAL A 56 10.12 -8.94 8.05
C VAL A 56 10.63 -8.91 6.60
N GLY A 57 11.36 -7.85 6.26
CA GLY A 57 11.98 -7.71 4.92
C GLY A 57 13.15 -8.68 4.74
N GLU A 58 13.39 -9.04 3.48
CA GLU A 58 14.60 -9.76 3.07
C GLU A 58 15.62 -8.77 2.47
N PRO A 59 16.93 -9.06 2.52
CA PRO A 59 17.92 -8.25 1.83
C PRO A 59 17.66 -8.21 0.32
N LEU A 60 17.91 -7.05 -0.30
CA LEU A 60 17.82 -6.93 -1.76
C LEU A 60 18.91 -7.78 -2.42
N PRO A 61 18.58 -8.72 -3.32
CA PRO A 61 19.57 -9.53 -4.03
C PRO A 61 20.55 -8.67 -4.83
N ALA A 62 21.82 -9.11 -4.90
CA ALA A 62 22.85 -8.39 -5.65
C ALA A 62 22.48 -8.19 -7.13
N SER A 63 21.78 -9.16 -7.73
CA SER A 63 21.28 -9.10 -9.11
C SER A 63 20.24 -7.98 -9.36
N LEU A 64 19.68 -7.40 -8.31
CA LEU A 64 18.66 -6.34 -8.36
C LEU A 64 19.19 -4.99 -7.86
N GLN A 65 20.45 -4.90 -7.51
CA GLN A 65 21.08 -3.63 -7.16
C GLN A 65 21.17 -2.71 -8.39
N GLY A 66 21.09 -1.40 -8.18
CA GLY A 66 21.14 -0.40 -9.25
C GLY A 66 19.80 -0.10 -9.93
N TYR A 67 18.74 -0.87 -9.67
CA TYR A 67 17.40 -0.57 -10.14
C TYR A 67 16.70 0.47 -9.24
N ARG A 68 15.91 1.37 -9.85
CA ARG A 68 14.84 2.08 -9.13
C ARG A 68 13.71 1.08 -8.89
N ARG A 69 13.12 1.06 -7.71
CA ARG A 69 12.24 -0.05 -7.29
C ARG A 69 10.83 0.44 -6.99
N LEU A 70 9.88 -0.04 -7.78
CA LEU A 70 8.46 0.28 -7.66
C LEU A 70 7.68 -0.96 -7.24
N VAL A 71 6.76 -0.83 -6.28
CA VAL A 71 5.87 -1.92 -5.85
C VAL A 71 4.48 -1.70 -6.44
N LEU A 72 3.99 -2.67 -7.23
CA LEU A 72 2.72 -2.58 -7.94
C LEU A 72 1.67 -3.46 -7.26
N LEU A 73 0.66 -2.83 -6.66
CA LEU A 73 -0.38 -3.47 -5.85
C LEU A 73 -1.76 -3.27 -6.48
N ALA A 74 -2.14 -4.15 -7.38
CA ALA A 74 -3.41 -4.04 -8.13
C ALA A 74 -4.64 -4.56 -7.35
N GLY A 75 -4.45 -5.15 -6.17
CA GLY A 75 -5.47 -5.90 -5.44
C GLY A 75 -5.56 -7.35 -5.89
N SER A 76 -6.46 -8.13 -5.27
CA SER A 76 -6.57 -9.58 -5.49
C SER A 76 -7.95 -10.04 -5.99
N ARG A 77 -8.97 -9.17 -5.97
CA ARG A 77 -10.34 -9.55 -6.32
C ARG A 77 -10.61 -9.39 -7.81
N LEU A 78 -10.96 -10.48 -8.49
CA LEU A 78 -11.37 -10.46 -9.89
C LEU A 78 -12.81 -9.99 -10.06
N PRO A 79 -13.15 -9.37 -11.19
CA PRO A 79 -12.28 -9.03 -12.34
C PRO A 79 -11.46 -7.74 -12.14
N GLU A 80 -11.71 -6.98 -11.09
CA GLU A 80 -11.20 -5.63 -10.87
C GLU A 80 -9.66 -5.58 -10.79
N ALA A 81 -9.02 -6.57 -10.16
CA ALA A 81 -7.57 -6.63 -10.03
C ALA A 81 -6.84 -6.61 -11.40
N ARG A 82 -7.39 -7.29 -12.42
CA ARG A 82 -6.83 -7.27 -13.78
C ARG A 82 -6.91 -5.87 -14.40
N GLY A 83 -8.07 -5.23 -14.29
CA GLY A 83 -8.27 -3.87 -14.79
C GLY A 83 -7.40 -2.85 -14.05
N ASN A 84 -7.25 -2.99 -12.73
CA ASN A 84 -6.38 -2.15 -11.92
C ASN A 84 -4.91 -2.33 -12.28
N PHE A 85 -4.46 -3.58 -12.48
CA PHE A 85 -3.11 -3.88 -12.93
C PHE A 85 -2.80 -3.18 -14.26
N ALA A 86 -3.69 -3.34 -15.25
CA ALA A 86 -3.56 -2.69 -16.55
C ALA A 86 -3.43 -1.16 -16.42
N ARG A 87 -4.30 -0.54 -15.63
CA ARG A 87 -4.33 0.92 -15.45
C ARG A 87 -3.10 1.48 -14.73
N LEU A 88 -2.62 0.79 -13.70
CA LEU A 88 -1.38 1.17 -13.01
C LEU A 88 -0.18 1.05 -13.96
N LEU A 89 -0.16 -0.02 -14.76
CA LEU A 89 0.88 -0.23 -15.76
C LEU A 89 0.83 0.85 -16.85
N ASP A 90 -0.35 1.21 -17.36
CA ASP A 90 -0.52 2.30 -18.33
C ASP A 90 -0.04 3.66 -17.77
N GLY A 91 -0.32 3.93 -16.50
CA GLY A 91 0.17 5.14 -15.83
C GLY A 91 1.69 5.17 -15.68
N LEU A 92 2.29 4.01 -15.39
CA LEU A 92 3.75 3.86 -15.39
C LEU A 92 4.35 4.05 -16.78
N LEU A 93 3.75 3.45 -17.81
CA LEU A 93 4.22 3.58 -19.19
C LEU A 93 4.11 5.03 -19.69
N ALA A 94 3.06 5.75 -19.31
CA ALA A 94 2.96 7.18 -19.60
C ALA A 94 4.11 8.00 -18.98
N TRP A 95 4.62 7.58 -17.82
CA TRP A 95 5.82 8.16 -17.24
C TRP A 95 7.08 7.73 -18.00
N SER A 96 7.26 6.44 -18.26
CA SER A 96 8.48 5.91 -18.90
C SER A 96 8.65 6.39 -20.33
N ASP A 97 7.55 6.55 -21.05
CA ASP A 97 7.61 7.01 -22.46
C ASP A 97 7.76 8.54 -22.58
N GLY A 98 7.54 9.30 -21.50
CA GLY A 98 7.57 10.77 -21.51
C GLY A 98 8.70 11.43 -20.72
N SER A 99 9.11 10.86 -19.59
CA SER A 99 9.98 11.58 -18.62
C SER A 99 11.13 10.73 -18.08
N TRP A 100 11.31 9.54 -18.62
CA TRP A 100 12.30 8.60 -18.10
C TRP A 100 13.69 8.84 -18.71
N ASP A 101 14.72 8.72 -17.88
CA ASP A 101 16.15 8.92 -18.22
C ASP A 101 16.88 7.61 -18.56
N ASP A 102 16.13 6.56 -18.91
CA ASP A 102 16.63 5.20 -19.18
C ASP A 102 17.31 4.49 -18.01
N SER A 103 17.24 5.04 -16.79
CA SER A 103 17.69 4.33 -15.59
C SER A 103 16.92 3.01 -15.41
N PRO A 104 17.58 1.88 -15.07
CA PRO A 104 16.88 0.61 -14.93
C PRO A 104 15.85 0.66 -13.80
N VAL A 105 14.61 0.22 -14.10
CA VAL A 105 13.50 0.21 -13.16
C VAL A 105 13.00 -1.21 -12.95
N LEU A 106 12.89 -1.58 -11.68
CA LEU A 106 12.32 -2.84 -11.22
C LEU A 106 10.89 -2.61 -10.75
N LEU A 107 9.96 -3.33 -11.37
CA LEU A 107 8.57 -3.38 -10.98
C LEU A 107 8.31 -4.67 -10.22
N LEU A 108 7.99 -4.56 -8.96
CA LEU A 108 7.69 -5.66 -8.08
C LEU A 108 6.16 -5.78 -7.97
N ALA A 109 5.58 -6.81 -8.56
CA ALA A 109 4.15 -7.10 -8.46
C ALA A 109 3.91 -8.33 -7.57
N PRO A 110 3.93 -8.16 -6.23
CA PRO A 110 3.61 -9.22 -5.29
C PRO A 110 2.10 -9.45 -5.34
N GLY A 111 1.68 -10.50 -6.02
CA GLY A 111 0.26 -10.85 -6.14
C GLY A 111 -0.21 -11.81 -5.06
N GLY A 112 -1.54 -11.96 -4.95
CA GLY A 112 -2.16 -13.13 -4.34
C GLY A 112 -2.19 -14.30 -5.33
N SER A 113 -3.05 -15.29 -5.09
CA SER A 113 -3.27 -16.41 -6.01
C SER A 113 -3.92 -15.97 -7.34
N LYS A 114 -4.55 -14.80 -7.38
CA LYS A 114 -5.20 -14.22 -8.56
C LYS A 114 -4.91 -12.71 -8.67
N PRO A 115 -4.79 -12.14 -9.89
CA PRO A 115 -4.68 -12.87 -11.18
C PRO A 115 -3.37 -13.64 -11.30
N THR A 116 -3.39 -14.75 -12.02
CA THR A 116 -2.18 -15.58 -12.29
C THR A 116 -1.27 -14.92 -13.33
N SER A 117 -0.02 -15.39 -13.43
CA SER A 117 0.91 -14.91 -14.47
C SER A 117 0.38 -15.14 -15.88
N GLU A 118 -0.30 -16.27 -16.12
CA GLU A 118 -0.93 -16.59 -17.41
C GLU A 118 -2.09 -15.63 -17.73
N GLU A 119 -2.87 -15.27 -16.74
CA GLU A 119 -3.97 -14.30 -16.90
C GLU A 119 -3.47 -12.87 -17.19
N LEU A 120 -2.26 -12.53 -16.73
CA LEU A 120 -1.63 -11.23 -16.99
C LEU A 120 -0.82 -11.20 -18.31
N ALA A 121 -0.32 -12.35 -18.79
CA ALA A 121 0.54 -12.44 -19.95
C ALA A 121 -0.01 -11.76 -21.22
N PRO A 122 -1.29 -11.93 -21.62
CA PRO A 122 -1.82 -11.26 -22.80
C PRO A 122 -1.76 -9.73 -22.71
N MET A 123 -2.05 -9.17 -21.53
CA MET A 123 -2.02 -7.71 -21.36
C MET A 123 -0.61 -7.16 -21.30
N LEU A 124 0.36 -7.94 -20.83
CA LEU A 124 1.77 -7.56 -20.84
C LEU A 124 2.32 -7.56 -22.27
N ARG A 125 2.05 -8.61 -23.06
CA ARG A 125 2.43 -8.67 -24.48
C ARG A 125 1.81 -7.52 -25.29
N TRP A 126 0.56 -7.18 -25.03
CA TRP A 126 -0.11 -6.06 -25.70
C TRP A 126 0.56 -4.69 -25.39
N ARG A 127 1.37 -4.62 -24.34
CA ARG A 127 2.16 -3.45 -23.95
C ARG A 127 3.66 -3.62 -24.24
N ASP A 128 4.01 -4.46 -25.19
CA ASP A 128 5.38 -4.73 -25.64
C ASP A 128 6.32 -5.24 -24.53
N PHE A 129 5.77 -5.91 -23.51
CA PHE A 129 6.58 -6.67 -22.57
C PHE A 129 6.84 -8.07 -23.13
N GLU A 130 8.10 -8.47 -23.11
CA GLU A 130 8.55 -9.80 -23.48
C GLU A 130 8.87 -10.63 -22.25
N PRO A 131 8.59 -11.96 -22.27
CA PRO A 131 9.03 -12.84 -21.20
C PRO A 131 10.54 -12.77 -21.00
N ALA A 132 10.97 -12.82 -19.74
CA ALA A 132 12.37 -12.82 -19.34
C ALA A 132 12.61 -13.85 -18.24
N GLU A 133 13.86 -14.24 -18.03
CA GLU A 133 14.21 -15.09 -16.90
C GLU A 133 14.20 -14.28 -15.59
N PRO A 134 13.58 -14.80 -14.53
CA PRO A 134 13.65 -14.19 -13.21
C PRO A 134 15.11 -14.10 -12.72
N PRO A 135 15.56 -12.93 -12.24
CA PRO A 135 16.90 -12.80 -11.68
C PRO A 135 17.11 -13.72 -10.48
N ALA A 136 18.31 -14.24 -10.34
CA ALA A 136 18.68 -15.12 -9.23
C ALA A 136 18.44 -14.45 -7.87
N GLY A 137 17.84 -15.18 -6.95
CA GLY A 137 17.50 -14.68 -5.60
C GLY A 137 16.27 -13.78 -5.54
N SER A 138 15.64 -13.41 -6.67
CA SER A 138 14.45 -12.56 -6.66
C SER A 138 13.21 -13.24 -6.06
N GLY A 139 13.11 -14.56 -6.14
CA GLY A 139 11.93 -15.33 -5.74
C GLY A 139 10.71 -15.09 -6.63
N ALA A 140 10.90 -14.51 -7.83
CA ALA A 140 9.83 -14.27 -8.78
C ALA A 140 9.40 -15.58 -9.46
N ALA A 141 8.08 -15.74 -9.68
CA ALA A 141 7.51 -16.84 -10.43
C ALA A 141 7.59 -16.59 -11.94
N ALA A 142 7.60 -15.32 -12.37
CA ALA A 142 7.78 -14.92 -13.76
C ALA A 142 8.40 -13.53 -13.83
N ALA A 143 9.11 -13.25 -14.93
CA ALA A 143 9.67 -11.95 -15.22
C ALA A 143 9.31 -11.52 -16.64
N TRP A 144 9.20 -10.21 -16.83
CA TRP A 144 8.88 -9.58 -18.10
C TRP A 144 9.74 -8.34 -18.28
N ARG A 145 10.18 -8.08 -19.51
CA ARG A 145 11.05 -6.94 -19.81
C ARG A 145 10.46 -6.09 -20.93
N ARG A 146 10.58 -4.77 -20.76
CA ARG A 146 10.31 -3.78 -21.82
C ARG A 146 11.31 -2.64 -21.69
N ARG A 147 12.21 -2.47 -22.66
CA ARG A 147 13.32 -1.49 -22.56
C ARG A 147 14.10 -1.68 -21.26
N GLY A 148 14.30 -0.65 -20.44
CA GLY A 148 14.92 -0.72 -19.12
C GLY A 148 13.98 -1.12 -17.97
N LEU A 149 12.70 -1.43 -18.25
CA LEU A 149 11.75 -1.90 -17.25
C LEU A 149 11.87 -3.42 -17.09
N LEU A 150 12.06 -3.90 -15.85
CA LEU A 150 11.99 -5.30 -15.48
C LEU A 150 10.81 -5.50 -14.52
N LEU A 151 9.78 -6.19 -14.96
CA LEU A 151 8.63 -6.55 -14.13
C LEU A 151 8.78 -7.97 -13.59
N LEU A 152 8.66 -8.12 -12.28
CA LEU A 152 8.65 -9.40 -11.58
C LEU A 152 7.24 -9.69 -11.04
N LEU A 153 6.72 -10.87 -11.32
CA LEU A 153 5.47 -11.39 -10.76
C LEU A 153 5.82 -12.41 -9.66
N GLY A 154 5.32 -12.19 -8.44
CA GLY A 154 5.64 -13.05 -7.29
C GLY A 154 4.45 -13.27 -6.37
N PRO A 155 3.60 -14.30 -6.66
CA PRO A 155 2.53 -14.65 -5.74
C PRO A 155 3.08 -14.94 -4.33
N GLY A 156 2.49 -14.30 -3.29
CA GLY A 156 2.94 -14.46 -1.91
C GLY A 156 4.23 -13.72 -1.54
N ARG A 157 4.85 -12.95 -2.44
CA ARG A 157 6.12 -12.26 -2.19
C ARG A 157 5.95 -10.84 -1.64
N PHE A 158 4.79 -10.50 -1.08
CA PHE A 158 4.56 -9.14 -0.59
C PHE A 158 5.59 -8.71 0.47
N THR A 159 5.75 -9.51 1.52
CA THR A 159 6.62 -9.14 2.66
C THR A 159 8.07 -8.88 2.26
N PRO A 160 8.79 -9.79 1.56
CA PRO A 160 10.14 -9.51 1.13
C PRO A 160 10.23 -8.34 0.14
N TRP A 161 9.33 -8.29 -0.84
CA TRP A 161 9.41 -7.30 -1.91
C TRP A 161 8.98 -5.89 -1.49
N ALA A 162 8.04 -5.79 -0.54
CA ALA A 162 7.62 -4.50 -0.04
C ALA A 162 8.78 -3.71 0.55
N SER A 163 9.67 -4.36 1.30
CA SER A 163 10.84 -3.71 1.90
C SER A 163 11.87 -3.21 0.88
N TRP A 164 11.85 -3.73 -0.35
CA TRP A 164 12.75 -3.29 -1.41
C TRP A 164 12.27 -2.02 -2.12
N GLY A 165 10.98 -1.69 -1.99
CA GLY A 165 10.35 -0.61 -2.74
C GLY A 165 10.80 0.79 -2.35
N GLU A 166 10.78 1.71 -3.30
CA GLU A 166 10.97 3.15 -3.10
C GLU A 166 9.64 3.90 -3.17
N VAL A 167 8.74 3.46 -4.07
CA VAL A 167 7.40 4.02 -4.28
C VAL A 167 6.42 2.90 -4.61
N GLY A 168 5.21 2.96 -4.06
CA GLY A 168 4.11 2.09 -4.42
C GLY A 168 3.23 2.67 -5.52
N LEU A 169 2.78 1.82 -6.45
CA LEU A 169 1.66 2.09 -7.35
C LEU A 169 0.52 1.18 -6.92
N ALA A 170 -0.53 1.73 -6.31
CA ALA A 170 -1.43 0.89 -5.51
C ALA A 170 -2.92 1.20 -5.70
N THR A 171 -3.70 0.16 -5.89
CA THR A 171 -5.17 0.13 -5.87
C THR A 171 -5.67 -1.00 -4.95
N ALA A 172 -4.88 -1.35 -3.95
CA ALA A 172 -5.22 -2.32 -2.93
C ALA A 172 -5.64 -1.64 -1.62
N GLY A 173 -6.31 -2.37 -0.73
CA GLY A 173 -6.63 -1.93 0.62
C GLY A 173 -5.46 -2.20 1.58
N THR A 174 -5.51 -3.34 2.26
CA THR A 174 -4.56 -3.77 3.30
C THR A 174 -3.11 -3.73 2.85
N ALA A 175 -2.79 -4.27 1.67
CA ALA A 175 -1.41 -4.28 1.17
C ALA A 175 -0.84 -2.86 0.95
N THR A 176 -1.67 -1.89 0.54
CA THR A 176 -1.24 -0.48 0.45
C THR A 176 -0.97 0.11 1.83
N GLU A 177 -1.82 -0.19 2.81
CA GLU A 177 -1.64 0.26 4.19
C GLU A 177 -0.35 -0.30 4.78
N GLN A 178 -0.11 -1.60 4.62
CA GLN A 178 1.12 -2.26 5.06
C GLN A 178 2.37 -1.68 4.38
N LEU A 179 2.34 -1.45 3.06
CA LEU A 179 3.43 -0.83 2.33
C LEU A 179 3.79 0.54 2.89
N VAL A 180 2.76 1.36 3.13
CA VAL A 180 2.93 2.71 3.70
C VAL A 180 3.41 2.63 5.15
N GLY A 181 2.98 1.65 5.91
CA GLY A 181 3.46 1.36 7.26
C GLY A 181 4.95 0.97 7.31
N LEU A 182 5.47 0.38 6.24
CA LEU A 182 6.91 0.13 6.07
C LEU A 182 7.72 1.40 5.69
N GLY A 183 7.06 2.54 5.54
CA GLY A 183 7.70 3.80 5.21
C GLY A 183 7.81 4.07 3.71
N ILE A 184 7.07 3.36 2.88
CA ILE A 184 7.11 3.50 1.43
C ILE A 184 5.86 4.26 0.97
N PRO A 185 5.99 5.51 0.47
CA PRO A 185 4.84 6.26 -0.01
C PRO A 185 4.25 5.62 -1.25
N ALA A 186 2.95 5.81 -1.48
CA ALA A 186 2.27 5.22 -2.61
C ALA A 186 1.48 6.25 -3.44
N LEU A 187 1.34 5.95 -4.73
CA LEU A 187 0.46 6.62 -5.67
C LEU A 187 -0.72 5.71 -5.96
N SER A 188 -1.92 6.25 -5.95
CA SER A 188 -3.15 5.52 -6.17
C SER A 188 -3.89 6.07 -7.38
N LEU A 189 -4.34 5.18 -8.26
CA LEU A 189 -5.11 5.50 -9.46
C LEU A 189 -6.47 4.79 -9.42
N PRO A 190 -7.50 5.38 -8.77
CA PRO A 190 -8.82 4.78 -8.62
C PRO A 190 -9.46 4.38 -9.95
N GLY A 191 -10.18 3.26 -9.95
CA GLY A 191 -10.85 2.70 -11.12
C GLY A 191 -12.37 2.88 -11.12
N PRO A 192 -13.03 2.49 -12.22
CA PRO A 192 -14.48 2.45 -12.30
C PRO A 192 -15.09 1.27 -11.51
N GLY A 193 -14.28 0.29 -11.12
CA GLY A 193 -14.72 -0.90 -10.40
C GLY A 193 -15.34 -0.61 -9.04
N PRO A 194 -16.12 -1.55 -8.47
CA PRO A 194 -16.88 -1.31 -7.25
C PRO A 194 -16.02 -1.14 -6.01
N GLN A 195 -14.81 -1.70 -5.97
CA GLN A 195 -14.01 -1.80 -4.74
C GLN A 195 -13.06 -0.63 -4.54
N PHE A 196 -12.34 -0.21 -5.58
CA PHE A 196 -11.33 0.84 -5.46
C PHE A 196 -11.75 2.12 -6.21
N LYS A 197 -12.85 2.73 -5.75
CA LYS A 197 -13.38 4.01 -6.27
C LYS A 197 -12.62 5.20 -5.70
N LEU A 198 -12.78 6.35 -6.33
CA LEU A 198 -12.19 7.62 -5.90
C LEU A 198 -12.48 7.95 -4.41
N GLY A 199 -13.71 7.73 -3.96
CA GLY A 199 -14.08 7.97 -2.55
C GLY A 199 -13.32 7.08 -1.57
N PHE A 200 -13.09 5.81 -1.92
CA PHE A 200 -12.27 4.90 -1.12
C PHE A 200 -10.81 5.35 -1.08
N ALA A 201 -10.22 5.63 -2.23
CA ALA A 201 -8.83 6.10 -2.32
C ALA A 201 -8.60 7.40 -1.52
N GLN A 202 -9.54 8.35 -1.59
CA GLN A 202 -9.48 9.60 -0.81
C GLN A 202 -9.59 9.34 0.70
N ARG A 203 -10.44 8.38 1.11
CA ARG A 203 -10.54 7.97 2.53
C ARG A 203 -9.21 7.35 2.99
N GLN A 204 -8.67 6.39 2.24
CA GLN A 204 -7.40 5.74 2.53
C GLN A 204 -6.25 6.78 2.62
N SER A 205 -6.17 7.71 1.68
CA SER A 205 -5.20 8.80 1.71
C SER A 205 -5.28 9.62 3.01
N ARG A 206 -6.51 10.00 3.45
CA ARG A 206 -6.70 10.73 4.71
C ARG A 206 -6.31 9.92 5.93
N LEU A 207 -6.71 8.64 5.98
CA LEU A 207 -6.35 7.73 7.08
C LEU A 207 -4.84 7.57 7.23
N LEU A 208 -4.11 7.61 6.11
CA LEU A 208 -2.66 7.46 6.06
C LEU A 208 -1.92 8.81 6.02
N GLY A 209 -2.60 9.91 6.41
CA GLY A 209 -1.98 11.24 6.52
C GLY A 209 -1.48 11.85 5.22
N GLY A 210 -1.93 11.34 4.07
CA GLY A 210 -1.47 11.77 2.74
C GLY A 210 -0.26 11.01 2.21
N ALA A 211 0.25 10.00 2.91
CA ALA A 211 1.32 9.13 2.42
C ALA A 211 0.92 8.32 1.19
N VAL A 212 -0.39 8.16 0.94
CA VAL A 212 -0.96 7.73 -0.33
C VAL A 212 -1.49 8.95 -1.08
N GLN A 213 -0.91 9.27 -2.23
CA GLN A 213 -1.36 10.36 -3.09
C GLN A 213 -2.35 9.83 -4.13
N VAL A 214 -3.53 10.45 -4.22
CA VAL A 214 -4.59 10.03 -5.15
C VAL A 214 -4.44 10.76 -6.48
N CYS A 215 -4.14 10.02 -7.53
CA CYS A 215 -4.09 10.48 -8.91
C CYS A 215 -5.40 10.15 -9.61
N ARG A 216 -5.94 11.06 -10.41
CA ARG A 216 -7.22 10.84 -11.14
C ARG A 216 -6.99 10.40 -12.58
N THR A 217 -5.83 10.67 -13.12
CA THR A 217 -5.44 10.34 -14.50
C THR A 217 -4.06 9.69 -14.53
N GLN A 218 -3.76 8.99 -15.60
CA GLN A 218 -2.44 8.42 -15.86
C GLN A 218 -1.35 9.49 -15.91
N GLY A 219 -1.62 10.65 -16.52
CA GLY A 219 -0.68 11.78 -16.56
C GLY A 219 -0.38 12.36 -15.17
N GLN A 220 -1.39 12.43 -14.27
CA GLN A 220 -1.15 12.83 -12.88
C GLN A 220 -0.30 11.80 -12.13
N LEU A 221 -0.53 10.51 -12.38
CA LEU A 221 0.30 9.45 -11.79
C LEU A 221 1.74 9.54 -12.29
N ALA A 222 1.94 9.72 -13.58
CA ALA A 222 3.26 9.88 -14.20
C ALA A 222 4.02 11.07 -13.59
N ALA A 223 3.38 12.24 -13.50
CA ALA A 223 3.99 13.45 -12.92
C ALA A 223 4.33 13.27 -11.43
N ALA A 224 3.42 12.66 -10.65
CA ALA A 224 3.65 12.40 -9.23
C ALA A 224 4.77 11.34 -9.02
N LEU A 225 4.82 10.32 -9.88
CA LEU A 225 5.89 9.32 -9.86
C LEU A 225 7.25 9.97 -10.12
N GLN A 226 7.37 10.79 -11.16
CA GLN A 226 8.59 11.55 -11.45
C GLN A 226 9.04 12.36 -10.23
N GLN A 227 8.13 13.10 -9.61
CA GLN A 227 8.45 13.89 -8.41
C GLN A 227 8.99 13.03 -7.27
N LEU A 228 8.34 11.90 -6.98
CA LEU A 228 8.79 11.01 -5.91
C LEU A 228 10.10 10.32 -6.24
N LEU A 229 10.38 10.02 -7.51
CA LEU A 229 11.64 9.38 -7.90
C LEU A 229 12.84 10.33 -7.79
N VAL A 230 12.67 11.61 -8.09
CA VAL A 230 13.78 12.61 -8.04
C VAL A 230 13.95 13.24 -6.66
N ASP A 231 12.97 13.17 -5.77
CA ASP A 231 13.01 13.81 -4.45
C ASP A 231 13.01 12.76 -3.31
N PRO A 232 14.19 12.28 -2.88
CA PRO A 232 14.31 11.32 -1.79
C PRO A 232 13.87 11.90 -0.43
N ILE A 233 14.00 13.22 -0.22
CA ILE A 233 13.59 13.87 1.03
C ILE A 233 12.07 13.79 1.16
N ARG A 234 11.34 14.12 0.08
CA ARG A 234 9.88 14.02 0.05
C ARG A 234 9.41 12.58 0.25
N ARG A 235 10.08 11.59 -0.36
CA ARG A 235 9.76 10.17 -0.13
C ARG A 235 9.89 9.81 1.34
N GLN A 236 11.00 10.18 1.96
CA GLN A 236 11.25 9.91 3.38
C GLN A 236 10.22 10.59 4.29
N GLN A 237 9.86 11.84 4.02
CA GLN A 237 8.84 12.57 4.78
C GLN A 237 7.47 11.89 4.71
N LEU A 238 7.03 11.50 3.49
CA LEU A 238 5.78 10.79 3.29
C LEU A 238 5.81 9.40 3.94
N GLY A 239 6.93 8.70 3.84
CA GLY A 239 7.14 7.42 4.51
C GLY A 239 7.00 7.52 6.03
N ALA A 240 7.64 8.51 6.65
CA ALA A 240 7.54 8.76 8.09
C ALA A 240 6.11 9.13 8.53
N ILE A 241 5.35 9.84 7.69
CA ILE A 241 3.94 10.11 7.92
C ILE A 241 3.15 8.79 7.93
N GLY A 242 3.37 7.95 6.93
CA GLY A 242 2.70 6.66 6.81
C GLY A 242 2.96 5.75 8.01
N GLN A 243 4.20 5.62 8.42
CA GLN A 243 4.59 4.84 9.62
C GLN A 243 3.86 5.31 10.88
N ARG A 244 3.78 6.63 11.10
CA ARG A 244 3.04 7.19 12.26
C ARG A 244 1.55 6.90 12.22
N HIS A 245 0.94 6.86 11.03
CA HIS A 245 -0.50 6.57 10.87
C HIS A 245 -0.82 5.08 10.92
N MET A 246 0.14 4.23 10.56
CA MET A 246 -0.03 2.78 10.66
C MET A 246 0.30 2.23 12.05
N GLY A 247 1.09 2.93 12.84
CA GLY A 247 1.54 2.46 14.14
C GLY A 247 2.69 1.46 14.07
N LEU A 248 3.14 1.03 15.23
CA LEU A 248 4.26 0.10 15.37
C LEU A 248 3.80 -1.36 15.25
N PRO A 249 4.68 -2.30 14.90
CA PRO A 249 4.45 -3.74 15.04
C PRO A 249 4.31 -4.13 16.54
N GLY A 250 3.97 -5.38 16.81
CA GLY A 250 3.72 -5.89 18.17
C GLY A 250 2.25 -5.80 18.61
N GLY A 251 1.35 -5.40 17.70
CA GLY A 251 -0.05 -5.21 18.01
C GLY A 251 -0.77 -6.50 18.43
N SER A 252 -0.41 -7.65 17.87
CA SER A 252 -1.02 -8.94 18.21
C SER A 252 -0.74 -9.34 19.66
N GLU A 253 0.52 -9.25 20.08
CA GLU A 253 0.95 -9.56 21.45
C GLU A 253 0.33 -8.58 22.45
N ALA A 254 0.38 -7.29 22.16
CA ALA A 254 -0.20 -6.26 23.01
C ALA A 254 -1.74 -6.39 23.15
N LEU A 255 -2.44 -6.79 22.08
CA LEU A 255 -3.86 -7.09 22.14
C LEU A 255 -4.15 -8.32 23.00
N ALA A 256 -3.37 -9.39 22.87
CA ALA A 256 -3.51 -10.58 23.70
C ALA A 256 -3.35 -10.23 25.19
N ALA A 257 -2.29 -9.49 25.53
CA ALA A 257 -2.08 -9.02 26.91
C ALA A 257 -3.23 -8.16 27.46
N LEU A 258 -3.81 -7.29 26.61
CA LEU A 258 -4.97 -6.49 27.00
C LEU A 258 -6.22 -7.34 27.25
N VAL A 259 -6.45 -8.38 26.46
CA VAL A 259 -7.57 -9.31 26.64
C VAL A 259 -7.40 -10.04 27.99
N GLU A 260 -6.21 -10.56 28.28
CA GLU A 260 -5.92 -11.20 29.58
C GLU A 260 -6.20 -10.24 30.73
N GLN A 261 -5.63 -9.03 30.71
CA GLN A 261 -5.76 -8.05 31.80
C GLN A 261 -7.18 -7.53 32.02
N ARG A 262 -8.01 -7.47 30.98
CA ARG A 262 -9.30 -6.78 31.06
C ARG A 262 -10.52 -7.69 31.01
N LEU A 263 -10.38 -8.90 30.51
CA LEU A 263 -11.50 -9.82 30.31
C LEU A 263 -11.35 -11.13 31.08
N LEU A 264 -10.12 -11.56 31.41
CA LEU A 264 -9.87 -12.85 32.07
C LEU A 264 -9.47 -12.69 33.54
N THR A 265 -9.22 -11.48 34.01
CA THR A 265 -9.06 -11.11 35.43
C THR A 265 -10.30 -10.35 35.93
#